data_194f5fa0b735128fc4a00d7dd341c806
#
_entry.id   194f5fa0b735128fc4a00d7dd341c806
#
_cell.length_a   1.000
_cell.length_b   1.000
_cell.length_c   1.000
_cell.angle_alpha   90.00
_cell.angle_beta   90.00
_cell.angle_gamma   90.00
#
_symmetry.space_group_name_H-M   'P 1'
#
loop_
_entity.id
_entity.type
_entity.pdbx_description
1 polymer ?
#
loop_
_entity_poly.entity_id
_entity_poly.type
_entity_poly.pdbx_seq_one_letter_code
_entity_poly.pdbx_strand_id
1 'polypeptide(L)'
;MSSKGKEFISNLKLYSDYLKYDDDLNRYETWNEACDKVLNTHTLKYGSKINNYLDEIKDSYYNKEFLASQRNLQFRGENILKNNARLYNCCVTYANSPDVFNRGLFVLLAGTGLGVSLKKKFVSQLPPLTQRKRGTKLFT
;
A
#
# COMPACT_ATOMS: atom_id res chain seq x y z
N MET A 1 -20.83 -18.47 -14.25
CA MET A 1 -19.43 -18.86 -14.46
C MET A 1 -19.18 -20.19 -13.75
N SER A 2 -18.62 -21.18 -14.43
CA SER A 2 -18.35 -22.52 -13.86
C SER A 2 -17.40 -22.41 -12.67
N SER A 3 -17.50 -23.32 -11.69
CA SER A 3 -16.59 -23.41 -10.53
C SER A 3 -15.12 -23.46 -10.96
N LYS A 4 -14.81 -24.26 -11.97
CA LYS A 4 -13.47 -24.38 -12.56
C LYS A 4 -12.96 -23.05 -13.16
N GLY A 5 -13.83 -22.24 -13.77
CA GLY A 5 -13.46 -20.95 -14.32
C GLY A 5 -13.11 -19.93 -13.24
N LYS A 6 -13.81 -19.95 -12.10
CA LYS A 6 -13.49 -19.09 -10.95
C LYS A 6 -12.16 -19.46 -10.33
N GLU A 7 -11.91 -20.73 -10.15
CA GLU A 7 -10.66 -21.26 -9.61
C GLU A 7 -9.46 -20.91 -10.50
N PHE A 8 -9.60 -21.08 -11.82
CA PHE A 8 -8.56 -20.69 -12.78
C PHE A 8 -8.20 -19.20 -12.67
N ILE A 9 -9.21 -18.31 -12.67
CA ILE A 9 -8.97 -16.87 -12.56
C ILE A 9 -8.36 -16.51 -11.20
N SER A 10 -8.80 -17.13 -10.10
CA SER A 10 -8.25 -16.93 -8.78
C SER A 10 -6.76 -17.30 -8.74
N ASN A 11 -6.41 -18.45 -9.27
CA ASN A 11 -5.03 -18.91 -9.32
C ASN A 11 -4.17 -18.02 -10.22
N LEU A 12 -4.66 -17.64 -11.40
CA LEU A 12 -3.96 -16.71 -12.28
C LEU A 12 -3.63 -15.39 -11.54
N LYS A 13 -4.61 -14.84 -10.81
CA LYS A 13 -4.42 -13.61 -10.03
C LYS A 13 -3.43 -13.77 -8.89
N LEU A 14 -3.45 -14.91 -8.20
CA LEU A 14 -2.48 -15.20 -7.14
C LEU A 14 -1.06 -15.22 -7.68
N TYR A 15 -0.81 -15.94 -8.75
CA TYR A 15 0.53 -16.07 -9.34
C TYR A 15 1.02 -14.77 -10.00
N SER A 16 0.14 -13.98 -10.62
CA SER A 16 0.55 -12.73 -11.28
C SER A 16 0.88 -11.61 -10.30
N ASP A 17 0.16 -11.51 -9.18
CA ASP A 17 0.19 -10.30 -8.36
C ASP A 17 0.71 -10.50 -6.94
N TYR A 18 0.58 -11.71 -6.38
CA TYR A 18 0.77 -11.90 -4.94
C TYR A 18 1.83 -12.93 -4.56
N LEU A 19 1.93 -14.02 -5.29
CA LEU A 19 2.94 -15.05 -5.04
C LEU A 19 4.27 -14.61 -5.64
N LYS A 20 5.34 -14.72 -4.88
CA LYS A 20 6.69 -14.37 -5.33
C LYS A 20 7.40 -15.61 -5.82
N TYR A 21 8.22 -15.43 -6.86
CA TYR A 21 9.15 -16.45 -7.27
C TYR A 21 10.29 -16.54 -6.26
N ASP A 22 10.65 -17.75 -5.90
CA ASP A 22 11.74 -18.06 -4.99
C ASP A 22 12.89 -18.67 -5.82
N ASP A 23 13.96 -17.92 -5.96
CA ASP A 23 15.10 -18.31 -6.79
C ASP A 23 15.85 -19.52 -6.20
N ASP A 24 15.87 -19.66 -4.87
CA ASP A 24 16.55 -20.75 -4.18
C ASP A 24 15.81 -22.07 -4.38
N LEU A 25 14.49 -22.02 -4.36
CA LEU A 25 13.63 -23.19 -4.56
C LEU A 25 13.24 -23.40 -6.04
N ASN A 26 13.59 -22.47 -6.93
CA ASN A 26 13.27 -22.48 -8.35
C ASN A 26 11.77 -22.71 -8.63
N ARG A 27 10.90 -22.07 -7.84
CA ARG A 27 9.44 -22.13 -7.98
C ARG A 27 8.76 -20.90 -7.36
N TYR A 28 7.50 -20.71 -7.70
CA TYR A 28 6.67 -19.78 -6.94
C TYR A 28 6.38 -20.34 -5.54
N GLU A 29 6.28 -19.43 -4.58
CA GLU A 29 5.79 -19.76 -3.24
C GLU A 29 4.33 -20.25 -3.31
N THR A 30 3.96 -21.07 -2.35
CA THR A 30 2.58 -21.52 -2.17
C THR A 30 1.75 -20.45 -1.45
N TRP A 31 0.43 -20.60 -1.49
CA TRP A 31 -0.48 -19.74 -0.72
C TRP A 31 -0.16 -19.73 0.77
N ASN A 32 0.08 -20.90 1.34
CA ASN A 32 0.38 -21.03 2.78
C ASN A 32 1.70 -20.34 3.15
N GLU A 33 2.74 -20.48 2.33
CA GLU A 33 4.01 -19.77 2.54
C GLU A 33 3.83 -18.24 2.46
N ALA A 34 2.99 -17.77 1.55
CA ALA A 34 2.65 -16.35 1.46
C ALA A 34 1.92 -15.86 2.72
N CYS A 35 0.97 -16.64 3.24
CA CYS A 35 0.27 -16.36 4.50
C CYS A 35 1.23 -16.34 5.69
N ASP A 36 2.12 -17.31 5.79
CA ASP A 36 3.13 -17.37 6.86
C ASP A 36 4.04 -16.13 6.85
N LYS A 37 4.46 -15.67 5.67
CA LYS A 37 5.26 -14.44 5.55
C LYS A 37 4.49 -13.20 6.00
N VAL A 38 3.17 -13.12 5.75
CA VAL A 38 2.31 -12.04 6.26
C VAL A 38 2.20 -12.12 7.79
N LEU A 39 1.88 -13.28 8.32
CA LEU A 39 1.75 -13.49 9.77
C LEU A 39 3.06 -13.19 10.50
N ASN A 40 4.19 -13.65 9.95
CA ASN A 40 5.51 -13.35 10.50
C ASN A 40 5.80 -11.84 10.52
N THR A 41 5.39 -11.10 9.49
CA THR A 41 5.51 -9.64 9.49
C THR A 41 4.76 -9.02 10.67
N HIS A 42 3.55 -9.50 10.98
CA HIS A 42 2.79 -9.03 12.13
C HIS A 42 3.40 -9.47 13.47
N THR A 43 3.92 -10.68 13.54
CA THR A 43 4.61 -11.19 14.74
C THR A 43 5.85 -10.36 15.05
N LEU A 44 6.65 -10.03 14.05
CA LEU A 44 7.81 -9.15 14.20
C LEU A 44 7.42 -7.74 14.68
N LYS A 45 6.25 -7.24 14.27
CA LYS A 45 5.76 -5.91 14.67
C LYS A 45 5.15 -5.87 16.06
N TYR A 46 4.35 -6.86 16.40
CA TYR A 46 3.48 -6.82 17.58
C TYR A 46 3.93 -7.79 18.70
N GLY A 47 4.81 -8.74 18.39
CA GLY A 47 5.38 -9.69 19.35
C GLY A 47 4.31 -10.51 20.07
N SER A 48 4.48 -10.67 21.37
CA SER A 48 3.58 -11.48 22.21
C SER A 48 2.12 -11.04 22.25
N LYS A 49 1.81 -9.82 21.81
CA LYS A 49 0.43 -9.29 21.82
C LYS A 49 -0.54 -10.08 20.94
N ILE A 50 -0.03 -10.76 19.92
CA ILE A 50 -0.86 -11.49 18.96
C ILE A 50 -0.70 -13.00 19.03
N ASN A 51 0.22 -13.51 19.84
CA ASN A 51 0.53 -14.95 19.88
C ASN A 51 -0.70 -15.82 20.16
N ASN A 52 -1.59 -15.39 21.04
CA ASN A 52 -2.78 -16.15 21.40
C ASN A 52 -3.80 -16.31 20.25
N TYR A 53 -3.68 -15.52 19.21
CA TYR A 53 -4.61 -15.51 18.06
C TYR A 53 -3.98 -16.09 16.79
N LEU A 54 -2.66 -16.35 16.81
CA LEU A 54 -1.94 -16.70 15.57
C LEU A 54 -2.42 -18.00 14.95
N ASP A 55 -2.68 -19.03 15.77
CA ASP A 55 -3.10 -20.34 15.25
C ASP A 55 -4.49 -20.26 14.60
N GLU A 56 -5.45 -19.62 15.27
CA GLU A 56 -6.79 -19.43 14.75
C GLU A 56 -6.79 -18.58 13.45
N ILE A 57 -6.02 -17.48 13.46
CA ILE A 57 -5.86 -16.61 12.30
C ILE A 57 -5.19 -17.37 11.14
N LYS A 58 -4.20 -18.19 11.44
CA LYS A 58 -3.45 -18.96 10.46
C LYS A 58 -4.35 -19.94 9.72
N ASP A 59 -5.12 -20.74 10.44
CA ASP A 59 -6.02 -21.72 9.87
C ASP A 59 -7.08 -21.08 8.99
N SER A 60 -7.75 -20.03 9.48
CA SER A 60 -8.74 -19.29 8.70
C SER A 60 -8.14 -18.61 7.46
N TYR A 61 -6.89 -18.14 7.56
CA TYR A 61 -6.19 -17.52 6.44
C TYR A 61 -5.79 -18.53 5.37
N TYR A 62 -5.31 -19.70 5.77
CA TYR A 62 -4.98 -20.81 4.86
C TYR A 62 -6.21 -21.29 4.10
N ASN A 63 -7.33 -21.41 4.78
CA ASN A 63 -8.61 -21.82 4.23
C ASN A 63 -9.30 -20.72 3.39
N LYS A 64 -8.70 -19.52 3.30
CA LYS A 64 -9.25 -18.37 2.56
C LYS A 64 -10.61 -17.91 3.09
N GLU A 65 -10.90 -18.12 4.37
CA GLU A 65 -12.12 -17.66 5.03
C GLU A 65 -12.16 -16.13 5.14
N PHE A 66 -10.98 -15.52 5.26
CA PHE A 66 -10.78 -14.07 5.11
C PHE A 66 -9.48 -13.77 4.35
N LEU A 67 -9.36 -12.55 3.87
CA LEU A 67 -8.13 -12.06 3.25
C LEU A 67 -7.65 -10.81 3.98
N ALA A 68 -6.36 -10.77 4.29
CA ALA A 68 -5.71 -9.54 4.72
C ALA A 68 -5.70 -8.50 3.59
N SER A 69 -5.30 -7.28 3.89
CA SER A 69 -5.09 -6.25 2.87
C SER A 69 -4.24 -6.80 1.73
N GLN A 70 -4.71 -6.62 0.49
CA GLN A 70 -3.97 -7.02 -0.71
C GLN A 70 -2.56 -6.42 -0.75
N ARG A 71 -2.39 -5.19 -0.27
CA ARG A 71 -1.09 -4.55 -0.13
C ARG A 71 -0.18 -5.26 0.86
N ASN A 72 -0.73 -5.83 1.93
CA ASN A 72 0.03 -6.62 2.89
C ASN A 72 0.53 -7.93 2.26
N LEU A 73 -0.30 -8.60 1.47
CA LEU A 73 0.12 -9.76 0.67
C LEU A 73 1.21 -9.41 -0.34
N GLN A 74 1.09 -8.26 -0.99
CA GLN A 74 2.00 -7.83 -2.06
C GLN A 74 3.38 -7.41 -1.52
N PHE A 75 3.42 -6.66 -0.40
CA PHE A 75 4.62 -6.00 0.11
C PHE A 75 5.12 -6.52 1.45
N ARG A 76 4.60 -7.64 1.93
CA ARG A 76 4.96 -8.28 3.20
C ARG A 76 6.46 -8.35 3.47
N GLY A 77 6.83 -8.43 4.74
CA GLY A 77 8.20 -8.59 5.19
C GLY A 77 8.83 -7.27 5.68
N GLU A 78 10.15 -7.25 5.74
CA GLU A 78 10.92 -6.15 6.34
C GLU A 78 10.67 -4.78 5.72
N ASN A 79 10.38 -4.72 4.43
CA ASN A 79 10.12 -3.46 3.74
C ASN A 79 8.92 -2.71 4.32
N ILE A 80 7.88 -3.43 4.73
CA ILE A 80 6.72 -2.86 5.41
C ILE A 80 7.06 -2.42 6.83
N LEU A 81 7.93 -3.16 7.52
CA LEU A 81 8.37 -2.81 8.87
C LEU A 81 9.19 -1.51 8.88
N LYS A 82 9.98 -1.29 7.84
CA LYS A 82 10.77 -0.06 7.67
C LYS A 82 9.90 1.14 7.25
N ASN A 83 8.96 0.93 6.33
CA ASN A 83 8.06 1.97 5.83
C ASN A 83 6.68 1.40 5.48
N ASN A 84 5.72 1.62 6.37
CA ASN A 84 4.35 1.15 6.22
C ASN A 84 3.48 2.00 5.28
N ALA A 85 3.99 3.09 4.71
CA ALA A 85 3.25 3.94 3.78
C ALA A 85 2.73 3.14 2.56
N ARG A 86 3.45 2.10 2.16
CA ARG A 86 3.06 1.20 1.05
C ARG A 86 1.79 0.38 1.33
N LEU A 87 1.36 0.27 2.58
CA LEU A 87 0.12 -0.44 2.94
C LEU A 87 -1.14 0.35 2.58
N TYR A 88 -1.02 1.66 2.41
CA TYR A 88 -2.16 2.51 2.08
C TYR A 88 -2.41 2.54 0.58
N ASN A 89 -3.65 2.25 0.18
CA ASN A 89 -4.06 2.34 -1.22
C ASN A 89 -4.27 3.78 -1.65
N CYS A 90 -4.96 4.56 -0.82
CA CYS A 90 -5.26 5.97 -1.07
C CYS A 90 -5.42 6.74 0.24
N CYS A 91 -5.19 8.04 0.14
CA CYS A 91 -5.49 9.00 1.21
C CYS A 91 -6.06 10.29 0.63
N VAL A 92 -6.62 11.11 1.50
CA VAL A 92 -7.21 12.39 1.12
C VAL A 92 -6.60 13.50 1.98
N THR A 93 -6.33 14.65 1.36
CA THR A 93 -5.87 15.85 2.04
C THR A 93 -6.60 17.09 1.52
N TYR A 94 -6.27 18.25 2.07
CA TYR A 94 -6.90 19.53 1.74
C TYR A 94 -5.86 20.52 1.21
N ALA A 95 -6.20 21.27 0.19
CA ALA A 95 -5.36 22.36 -0.34
C ALA A 95 -5.50 23.64 0.51
N ASN A 96 -5.06 23.59 1.76
CA ASN A 96 -5.13 24.70 2.71
C ASN A 96 -3.77 25.32 3.05
N SER A 97 -2.69 24.73 2.57
CA SER A 97 -1.31 25.20 2.76
C SER A 97 -0.47 24.78 1.56
N PRO A 98 0.56 25.57 1.17
CA PRO A 98 1.51 25.18 0.12
C PRO A 98 2.23 23.86 0.39
N ASP A 99 2.37 23.47 1.66
CA ASP A 99 3.00 22.22 2.10
C ASP A 99 2.25 20.97 1.61
N VAL A 100 1.00 21.11 1.15
CA VAL A 100 0.23 20.00 0.57
C VAL A 100 0.95 19.35 -0.61
N PHE A 101 1.74 20.12 -1.36
CA PHE A 101 2.48 19.60 -2.52
C PHE A 101 3.64 18.68 -2.06
N ASN A 102 4.39 19.10 -1.04
CA ASN A 102 5.50 18.32 -0.49
C ASN A 102 5.01 17.00 0.14
N ARG A 103 4.00 17.09 1.00
CA ARG A 103 3.37 15.91 1.63
C ARG A 103 2.72 15.01 0.60
N GLY A 104 2.05 15.61 -0.39
CA GLY A 104 1.43 14.87 -1.47
C GLY A 104 2.44 14.11 -2.31
N LEU A 105 3.54 14.73 -2.68
CA LEU A 105 4.61 14.09 -3.43
C LEU A 105 5.21 12.89 -2.66
N PHE A 106 5.49 13.06 -1.37
CA PHE A 106 5.98 11.97 -0.52
C PHE A 106 5.04 10.75 -0.54
N VAL A 107 3.74 10.99 -0.37
CA VAL A 107 2.72 9.93 -0.36
C VAL A 107 2.62 9.24 -1.72
N LEU A 108 2.63 10.01 -2.81
CA LEU A 108 2.61 9.46 -4.18
C LEU A 108 3.85 8.62 -4.49
N LEU A 109 5.03 9.07 -4.08
CA LEU A 109 6.28 8.31 -4.23
C LEU A 109 6.28 7.00 -3.40
N ALA A 110 5.57 6.98 -2.28
CA ALA A 110 5.35 5.76 -1.50
C ALA A 110 4.34 4.78 -2.17
N GLY A 111 3.74 5.16 -3.30
CA GLY A 111 2.78 4.33 -4.05
C GLY A 111 1.34 4.43 -3.56
N THR A 112 1.01 5.42 -2.74
CA THR A 112 -0.35 5.70 -2.26
C THR A 112 -1.02 6.71 -3.19
N GLY A 113 -2.23 6.42 -3.66
CA GLY A 113 -3.05 7.39 -4.40
C GLY A 113 -3.44 8.59 -3.52
N LEU A 114 -3.41 9.79 -4.05
CA LEU A 114 -3.71 11.01 -3.31
C LEU A 114 -4.90 11.77 -3.93
N GLY A 115 -5.96 11.96 -3.14
CA GLY A 115 -7.04 12.89 -3.42
C GLY A 115 -6.80 14.23 -2.72
N VAL A 116 -6.90 15.34 -3.46
CA VAL A 116 -6.75 16.69 -2.89
C VAL A 116 -8.07 17.44 -3.01
N SER A 117 -8.63 17.86 -1.88
CA SER A 117 -9.84 18.68 -1.87
C SER A 117 -9.52 20.16 -2.14
N LEU A 118 -10.07 20.67 -3.25
CA LEU A 118 -9.96 22.07 -3.68
C LEU A 118 -11.19 22.91 -3.30
N LYS A 119 -11.97 22.49 -2.32
CA LYS A 119 -13.15 23.27 -1.88
C LYS A 119 -12.72 24.68 -1.43
N LYS A 120 -13.56 25.67 -1.72
CA LYS A 120 -13.32 27.09 -1.41
C LYS A 120 -12.87 27.32 0.05
N LYS A 121 -13.50 26.62 1.00
CA LYS A 121 -13.15 26.71 2.44
C LYS A 121 -11.71 26.34 2.77
N PHE A 122 -11.05 25.53 1.93
CA PHE A 122 -9.65 25.15 2.11
C PHE A 122 -8.73 26.07 1.32
N VAL A 123 -9.05 26.28 0.04
CA VAL A 123 -8.24 27.11 -0.87
C VAL A 123 -8.15 28.55 -0.38
N SER A 124 -9.20 29.09 0.26
CA SER A 124 -9.17 30.44 0.85
C SER A 124 -8.18 30.62 2.01
N GLN A 125 -7.64 29.54 2.54
CA GLN A 125 -6.59 29.59 3.58
C GLN A 125 -5.18 29.66 2.99
N LEU A 126 -5.04 29.47 1.68
CA LEU A 126 -3.74 29.61 1.02
C LEU A 126 -3.27 31.06 1.07
N PRO A 127 -1.95 31.30 1.21
CA PRO A 127 -1.40 32.64 1.13
C PRO A 127 -1.68 33.26 -0.25
N PRO A 128 -1.86 34.59 -0.33
CA PRO A 128 -2.06 35.24 -1.61
C PRO A 128 -0.85 35.03 -2.52
N LEU A 129 -1.12 34.82 -3.81
CA LEU A 129 -0.08 34.72 -4.81
C LEU A 129 0.68 36.04 -4.90
N THR A 130 1.96 36.03 -4.61
CA THR A 130 2.83 37.16 -4.85
C THR A 130 2.93 37.43 -6.36
N GLN A 131 2.45 38.56 -6.78
CA GLN A 131 2.64 39.01 -8.19
C GLN A 131 4.15 39.23 -8.41
N ARG A 132 4.79 38.22 -9.01
CA ARG A 132 6.17 38.41 -9.47
C ARG A 132 6.14 39.43 -10.61
N LYS A 133 6.69 40.62 -10.39
CA LYS A 133 6.98 41.52 -11.51
C LYS A 133 7.87 40.78 -12.49
N ARG A 134 7.37 40.46 -13.68
CA ARG A 134 8.21 39.87 -14.73
C ARG A 134 9.29 40.90 -15.06
N GLY A 135 10.46 40.74 -14.52
CA GLY A 135 11.65 41.44 -15.02
C GLY A 135 11.90 40.93 -16.42
N THR A 136 11.72 41.76 -17.39
CA THR A 136 12.13 41.50 -18.78
C THR A 136 13.66 41.44 -18.78
N LYS A 137 14.25 40.27 -18.55
CA LYS A 137 15.65 40.05 -18.91
C LYS A 137 15.65 39.81 -20.42
N LEU A 138 15.93 40.85 -21.18
CA LEU A 138 16.40 40.71 -22.55
C LEU A 138 17.75 39.97 -22.46
N PHE A 139 17.78 38.79 -23.04
CA PHE A 139 19.04 38.13 -23.34
C PHE A 139 19.70 38.93 -24.47
N THR A 140 20.74 39.66 -24.13
CA THR A 140 21.74 40.17 -25.08
C THR A 140 22.80 39.10 -25.25
#